data_41267f7b9267f4f44f443bd076f80a29
#
_entry.id   41267f7b9267f4f44f443bd076f80a29
#
_cell.length_a   1.000
_cell.length_b   1.000
_cell.length_c   1.000
_cell.angle_alpha   90.00
_cell.angle_beta   90.00
_cell.angle_gamma   90.00
#
_symmetry.space_group_name_H-M   'P 1'
#
loop_
_entity.id
_entity.type
_entity.pdbx_description
1 polymer ?
#
loop_
_entity_poly.entity_id
_entity_poly.type
_entity_poly.pdbx_seq_one_letter_code
_entity_poly.pdbx_strand_id
1 'polypeptide(L)'
;MICYNCGCRLSEKNFCTGCGADVTLYKKIMYASNRFYNEGLEKASVRDLSGAINSLRQSLKLNKNNIEARNLLGLVYFERGEVVAALSEWVISKNIKGEKNIADDYINMIQNNPGRLETFNQTVKKYNQALTYCQQDSLDLAIIQLKKVLSMNPRFVQAHQLLALLYINNQDWDKAKKELDKCLKIDTNNTTTLRYLKEVESMMPSEEERVKKKKEAIVYQSGNDTVIQPVGRKEIVGFQTLINIVIGVVIGVGIAWYLVLPARVQ
;
A
#
# COMPACT_ATOMS: atom_id res chain seq x y z
N MET A 1 25.06 -6.67 -27.61
CA MET A 1 25.21 -5.21 -27.78
C MET A 1 25.37 -4.89 -29.26
N ILE A 2 24.88 -3.72 -29.67
CA ILE A 2 24.93 -3.23 -31.05
C ILE A 2 25.82 -1.99 -31.05
N CYS A 3 26.63 -1.82 -32.11
CA CYS A 3 27.49 -0.64 -32.28
C CYS A 3 26.64 0.61 -32.46
N TYR A 4 26.95 1.67 -31.73
CA TYR A 4 26.24 2.96 -31.81
C TYR A 4 26.48 3.69 -33.15
N ASN A 5 27.56 3.35 -33.86
CA ASN A 5 27.95 4.01 -35.12
C ASN A 5 27.40 3.30 -36.38
N CYS A 6 27.50 1.99 -36.47
CA CYS A 6 27.13 1.23 -37.68
C CYS A 6 26.03 0.17 -37.49
N GLY A 7 25.52 -0.03 -36.28
CA GLY A 7 24.50 -1.02 -36.01
C GLY A 7 24.96 -2.50 -36.00
N CYS A 8 26.22 -2.77 -36.29
CA CYS A 8 26.72 -4.16 -36.25
C CYS A 8 26.75 -4.72 -34.85
N ARG A 9 26.60 -6.06 -34.69
CA ARG A 9 26.76 -6.75 -33.43
C ARG A 9 28.20 -6.62 -32.94
N LEU A 10 28.39 -6.14 -31.71
CA LEU A 10 29.69 -5.99 -31.09
C LEU A 10 30.24 -7.34 -30.61
N SER A 11 31.54 -7.57 -30.91
CA SER A 11 32.34 -8.67 -30.37
C SER A 11 32.91 -8.30 -28.98
N GLU A 12 33.76 -9.13 -28.39
CA GLU A 12 34.45 -8.81 -27.13
C GLU A 12 35.54 -7.73 -27.26
N LYS A 13 36.00 -7.43 -28.49
CA LYS A 13 37.05 -6.43 -28.77
C LYS A 13 36.64 -5.02 -28.36
N ASN A 14 37.59 -4.18 -28.04
CA ASN A 14 37.36 -2.79 -27.63
C ASN A 14 37.00 -1.88 -28.83
N PHE A 15 37.00 -2.39 -30.04
CA PHE A 15 36.60 -1.71 -31.25
C PHE A 15 35.54 -2.50 -32.03
N CYS A 16 34.72 -1.81 -32.77
CA CYS A 16 33.72 -2.46 -33.63
C CYS A 16 34.41 -3.10 -34.86
N THR A 17 34.16 -4.39 -35.07
CA THR A 17 34.75 -5.10 -36.22
C THR A 17 34.16 -4.69 -37.55
N GLY A 18 33.00 -4.03 -37.58
CA GLY A 18 32.38 -3.54 -38.83
C GLY A 18 32.83 -2.16 -39.25
N CYS A 19 33.09 -1.24 -38.31
CA CYS A 19 33.42 0.16 -38.66
C CYS A 19 34.68 0.71 -37.95
N GLY A 20 35.36 -0.06 -37.11
CA GLY A 20 36.57 0.36 -36.40
C GLY A 20 36.36 1.30 -35.20
N ALA A 21 35.13 1.75 -34.93
CA ALA A 21 34.87 2.71 -33.84
C ALA A 21 35.28 2.11 -32.48
N ASP A 22 35.91 2.91 -31.59
CA ASP A 22 36.18 2.55 -30.23
C ASP A 22 34.87 2.44 -29.44
N VAL A 23 34.63 1.29 -28.89
CA VAL A 23 33.41 0.96 -28.09
C VAL A 23 33.71 0.67 -26.65
N THR A 24 34.90 0.93 -26.18
CA THR A 24 35.37 0.62 -24.80
C THR A 24 34.49 1.31 -23.76
N LEU A 25 34.32 2.64 -23.86
CA LEU A 25 33.48 3.39 -22.92
C LEU A 25 32.01 3.03 -23.04
N TYR A 26 31.53 2.89 -24.29
CA TYR A 26 30.14 2.48 -24.56
C TYR A 26 29.81 1.15 -23.88
N LYS A 27 30.67 0.14 -24.01
CA LYS A 27 30.48 -1.16 -23.36
C LYS A 27 30.46 -1.05 -21.82
N LYS A 28 31.39 -0.27 -21.23
CA LYS A 28 31.42 -0.03 -19.78
C LYS A 28 30.12 0.57 -19.28
N ILE A 29 29.56 1.55 -20.02
CA ILE A 29 28.27 2.18 -19.69
C ILE A 29 27.13 1.14 -19.75
N MET A 30 27.07 0.34 -20.79
CA MET A 30 26.05 -0.70 -20.96
C MET A 30 26.13 -1.77 -19.87
N TYR A 31 27.34 -2.21 -19.51
CA TYR A 31 27.54 -3.15 -18.40
C TYR A 31 27.13 -2.55 -17.06
N ALA A 32 27.47 -1.28 -16.80
CA ALA A 32 27.04 -0.60 -15.60
C ALA A 32 25.52 -0.44 -15.52
N SER A 33 24.85 -0.13 -16.64
CA SER A 33 23.39 -0.10 -16.72
C SER A 33 22.77 -1.45 -16.37
N ASN A 34 23.30 -2.54 -16.94
CA ASN A 34 22.79 -3.90 -16.65
C ASN A 34 23.05 -4.31 -15.21
N ARG A 35 24.18 -3.90 -14.62
CA ARG A 35 24.44 -4.15 -13.18
C ARG A 35 23.39 -3.48 -12.30
N PHE A 36 23.05 -2.21 -12.55
CA PHE A 36 22.01 -1.51 -11.83
C PHE A 36 20.61 -2.10 -12.06
N TYR A 37 20.34 -2.64 -13.25
CA TYR A 37 19.12 -3.41 -13.51
C TYR A 37 19.04 -4.65 -12.62
N ASN A 38 20.10 -5.46 -12.58
CA ASN A 38 20.15 -6.69 -11.77
C ASN A 38 19.99 -6.35 -10.27
N GLU A 39 20.68 -5.32 -9.78
CA GLU A 39 20.51 -4.82 -8.41
C GLU A 39 19.06 -4.40 -8.13
N GLY A 40 18.41 -3.73 -9.07
CA GLY A 40 17.00 -3.36 -8.97
C GLY A 40 16.08 -4.58 -8.92
N LEU A 41 16.38 -5.62 -9.71
CA LEU A 41 15.64 -6.87 -9.72
C LEU A 41 15.77 -7.62 -8.37
N GLU A 42 16.98 -7.71 -7.82
CA GLU A 42 17.22 -8.31 -6.52
C GLU A 42 16.45 -7.59 -5.40
N LYS A 43 16.50 -6.25 -5.37
CA LYS A 43 15.76 -5.44 -4.40
C LYS A 43 14.25 -5.62 -4.54
N ALA A 44 13.74 -5.64 -5.77
CA ALA A 44 12.32 -5.87 -6.03
C ALA A 44 11.85 -7.25 -5.52
N SER A 45 12.69 -8.29 -5.66
CA SER A 45 12.37 -9.65 -5.22
C SER A 45 12.17 -9.77 -3.70
N VAL A 46 12.87 -8.94 -2.91
CA VAL A 46 12.74 -8.88 -1.44
C VAL A 46 11.80 -7.74 -0.97
N ARG A 47 11.02 -7.16 -1.89
CA ARG A 47 10.08 -6.07 -1.65
C ARG A 47 10.72 -4.76 -1.16
N ASP A 48 12.01 -4.55 -1.37
CA ASP A 48 12.66 -3.24 -1.27
C ASP A 48 12.35 -2.42 -2.53
N LEU A 49 11.08 -1.99 -2.66
CA LEU A 49 10.60 -1.35 -3.87
C LEU A 49 11.24 0.04 -4.07
N SER A 50 11.46 0.78 -3.00
CA SER A 50 12.15 2.07 -3.04
C SER A 50 13.60 1.92 -3.50
N GLY A 51 14.32 0.95 -2.96
CA GLY A 51 15.68 0.64 -3.39
C GLY A 51 15.74 0.16 -4.83
N ALA A 52 14.77 -0.66 -5.26
CA ALA A 52 14.62 -1.11 -6.65
C ALA A 52 14.43 0.07 -7.61
N ILE A 53 13.52 1.01 -7.30
CA ILE A 53 13.29 2.22 -8.09
C ILE A 53 14.59 3.01 -8.26
N ASN A 54 15.36 3.19 -7.18
CA ASN A 54 16.61 3.94 -7.23
C ASN A 54 17.63 3.26 -8.17
N SER A 55 17.83 1.95 -8.04
CA SER A 55 18.76 1.20 -8.90
C SER A 55 18.30 1.20 -10.36
N LEU A 56 17.02 0.96 -10.63
CA LEU A 56 16.48 0.98 -12.00
C LEU A 56 16.56 2.37 -12.66
N ARG A 57 16.34 3.44 -11.89
CA ARG A 57 16.56 4.81 -12.40
C ARG A 57 18.03 5.08 -12.72
N GLN A 58 18.98 4.54 -11.95
CA GLN A 58 20.41 4.64 -12.30
C GLN A 58 20.72 3.85 -13.57
N SER A 59 20.15 2.65 -13.72
CA SER A 59 20.26 1.90 -14.98
C SER A 59 19.80 2.73 -16.18
N LEU A 60 18.63 3.37 -16.08
CA LEU A 60 18.05 4.20 -17.14
C LEU A 60 18.77 5.54 -17.37
N LYS A 61 19.46 6.09 -16.36
CA LYS A 61 20.37 7.25 -16.58
C LYS A 61 21.54 6.89 -17.48
N LEU A 62 22.09 5.68 -17.34
CA LEU A 62 23.19 5.19 -18.15
C LEU A 62 22.75 4.72 -19.53
N ASN A 63 21.62 4.04 -19.60
CA ASN A 63 21.03 3.55 -20.85
C ASN A 63 19.52 3.75 -20.85
N LYS A 64 19.07 4.86 -21.45
CA LYS A 64 17.65 5.21 -21.58
C LYS A 64 16.82 4.17 -22.34
N ASN A 65 17.47 3.37 -23.18
CA ASN A 65 16.85 2.33 -24.00
C ASN A 65 16.92 0.93 -23.38
N ASN A 66 17.24 0.82 -22.09
CA ASN A 66 17.18 -0.44 -21.38
C ASN A 66 15.71 -0.82 -21.14
N ILE A 67 15.16 -1.62 -22.06
CA ILE A 67 13.75 -2.05 -22.07
C ILE A 67 13.41 -2.83 -20.79
N GLU A 68 14.28 -3.76 -20.40
CA GLU A 68 14.11 -4.62 -19.23
C GLU A 68 14.04 -3.78 -17.95
N ALA A 69 14.96 -2.81 -17.81
CA ALA A 69 14.97 -1.90 -16.66
C ALA A 69 13.70 -1.03 -16.62
N ARG A 70 13.21 -0.59 -17.77
CA ARG A 70 12.01 0.22 -17.87
C ARG A 70 10.75 -0.57 -17.55
N ASN A 71 10.64 -1.78 -18.08
CA ASN A 71 9.52 -2.66 -17.80
C ASN A 71 9.45 -3.04 -16.32
N LEU A 72 10.58 -3.37 -15.73
CA LEU A 72 10.66 -3.67 -14.30
C LEU A 72 10.35 -2.44 -13.44
N LEU A 73 10.83 -1.25 -13.81
CA LEU A 73 10.51 -0.01 -13.11
C LEU A 73 9.00 0.26 -13.10
N GLY A 74 8.34 0.05 -14.25
CA GLY A 74 6.88 0.15 -14.33
C GLY A 74 6.18 -0.84 -13.40
N LEU A 75 6.65 -2.10 -13.36
CA LEU A 75 6.09 -3.12 -12.47
C LEU A 75 6.28 -2.75 -10.99
N VAL A 76 7.45 -2.24 -10.61
CA VAL A 76 7.74 -1.80 -9.24
C VAL A 76 6.85 -0.61 -8.83
N TYR A 77 6.62 0.36 -9.73
CA TYR A 77 5.65 1.44 -9.48
C TYR A 77 4.22 0.89 -9.30
N PHE A 78 3.82 -0.06 -10.14
CA PHE A 78 2.50 -0.68 -10.05
C PHE A 78 2.31 -1.40 -8.70
N GLU A 79 3.32 -2.14 -8.23
CA GLU A 79 3.30 -2.81 -6.93
C GLU A 79 3.22 -1.82 -5.74
N ARG A 80 3.75 -0.61 -5.90
CA ARG A 80 3.60 0.49 -4.92
C ARG A 80 2.28 1.27 -5.03
N GLY A 81 1.40 0.89 -5.97
CA GLY A 81 0.15 1.57 -6.24
C GLY A 81 0.29 2.87 -7.05
N GLU A 82 1.46 3.15 -7.62
CA GLU A 82 1.76 4.33 -8.45
C GLU A 82 1.44 4.04 -9.93
N VAL A 83 0.17 3.79 -10.24
CA VAL A 83 -0.28 3.28 -11.55
C VAL A 83 0.06 4.23 -12.70
N VAL A 84 -0.02 5.54 -12.50
CA VAL A 84 0.31 6.53 -13.54
C VAL A 84 1.79 6.46 -13.91
N ALA A 85 2.68 6.36 -12.90
CA ALA A 85 4.11 6.21 -13.13
C ALA A 85 4.41 4.88 -13.83
N ALA A 86 3.73 3.79 -13.44
CA ALA A 86 3.85 2.49 -14.08
C ALA A 86 3.48 2.54 -15.57
N LEU A 87 2.31 3.08 -15.89
CA LEU A 87 1.85 3.24 -17.27
C LEU A 87 2.80 4.12 -18.10
N SER A 88 3.32 5.20 -17.52
CA SER A 88 4.29 6.07 -18.21
C SER A 88 5.54 5.28 -18.61
N GLU A 89 6.11 4.47 -17.74
CA GLU A 89 7.30 3.68 -18.06
C GLU A 89 7.00 2.62 -19.12
N TRP A 90 5.86 1.94 -19.06
CA TRP A 90 5.48 0.92 -20.04
C TRP A 90 5.17 1.52 -21.42
N VAL A 91 4.50 2.69 -21.48
CA VAL A 91 4.26 3.40 -22.75
C VAL A 91 5.57 3.81 -23.38
N ILE A 92 6.54 4.36 -22.61
CA ILE A 92 7.85 4.69 -23.12
C ILE A 92 8.58 3.43 -23.61
N SER A 93 8.50 2.32 -22.84
CA SER A 93 9.09 1.04 -23.24
C SER A 93 8.54 0.55 -24.58
N LYS A 94 7.22 0.58 -24.76
CA LYS A 94 6.53 0.22 -26.01
C LYS A 94 6.98 1.10 -27.18
N ASN A 95 7.15 2.40 -26.96
CA ASN A 95 7.62 3.32 -28.03
C ASN A 95 9.07 3.05 -28.45
N ILE A 96 9.93 2.53 -27.55
CA ILE A 96 11.31 2.16 -27.89
C ILE A 96 11.35 0.83 -28.64
N LYS A 97 10.54 -0.15 -28.24
CA LYS A 97 10.44 -1.48 -28.84
C LYS A 97 8.97 -1.89 -28.91
N GLY A 98 8.39 -1.78 -30.08
CA GLY A 98 6.95 -2.02 -30.30
C GLY A 98 6.57 -3.49 -30.36
N GLU A 99 7.45 -4.38 -30.85
CA GLU A 99 7.14 -5.80 -31.03
C GLU A 99 7.70 -6.66 -29.91
N LYS A 100 6.93 -7.66 -29.48
CA LYS A 100 7.32 -8.65 -28.46
C LYS A 100 7.82 -7.98 -27.16
N ASN A 101 7.11 -6.96 -26.70
CA ASN A 101 7.41 -6.23 -25.48
C ASN A 101 6.37 -6.57 -24.42
N ILE A 102 6.80 -7.08 -23.27
CA ILE A 102 5.92 -7.42 -22.14
C ILE A 102 5.13 -6.20 -21.60
N ALA A 103 5.59 -4.99 -21.90
CA ALA A 103 4.86 -3.76 -21.58
C ALA A 103 3.46 -3.73 -22.19
N ASP A 104 3.27 -4.34 -23.38
CA ASP A 104 1.95 -4.45 -24.01
C ASP A 104 0.97 -5.25 -23.14
N ASP A 105 1.42 -6.36 -22.57
CA ASP A 105 0.60 -7.21 -21.71
C ASP A 105 0.17 -6.45 -20.46
N TYR A 106 1.09 -5.70 -19.84
CA TYR A 106 0.79 -4.88 -18.66
C TYR A 106 -0.18 -3.73 -18.96
N ILE A 107 0.01 -3.04 -20.10
CA ILE A 107 -0.90 -1.97 -20.53
C ILE A 107 -2.29 -2.56 -20.80
N ASN A 108 -2.37 -3.65 -21.57
CA ASN A 108 -3.61 -4.32 -21.91
C ASN A 108 -4.35 -4.85 -20.66
N MET A 109 -3.63 -5.38 -19.66
CA MET A 109 -4.22 -5.82 -18.39
C MET A 109 -4.99 -4.68 -17.69
N ILE A 110 -4.54 -3.44 -17.85
CA ILE A 110 -5.21 -2.28 -17.25
C ILE A 110 -6.32 -1.76 -18.18
N GLN A 111 -6.07 -1.65 -19.48
CA GLN A 111 -6.99 -1.04 -20.45
C GLN A 111 -8.18 -1.92 -20.79
N ASN A 112 -8.01 -3.24 -20.84
CA ASN A 112 -9.08 -4.19 -21.17
C ASN A 112 -10.10 -4.37 -20.02
N ASN A 113 -9.88 -3.72 -18.88
CA ASN A 113 -10.85 -3.66 -17.80
C ASN A 113 -11.27 -2.20 -17.54
N PRO A 114 -12.37 -1.72 -18.18
CA PRO A 114 -12.81 -0.33 -18.06
C PRO A 114 -13.07 0.09 -16.61
N GLY A 115 -13.65 -0.79 -15.79
CA GLY A 115 -13.91 -0.52 -14.38
C GLY A 115 -12.62 -0.32 -13.57
N ARG A 116 -11.55 -1.04 -13.92
CA ARG A 116 -10.23 -0.91 -13.28
C ARG A 116 -9.54 0.40 -13.65
N LEU A 117 -9.59 0.77 -14.93
CA LEU A 117 -9.04 2.03 -15.41
C LEU A 117 -9.75 3.22 -14.76
N GLU A 118 -11.07 3.19 -14.69
CA GLU A 118 -11.87 4.22 -14.03
C GLU A 118 -11.55 4.31 -12.52
N THR A 119 -11.39 3.17 -11.84
CA THR A 119 -10.98 3.14 -10.43
C THR A 119 -9.62 3.81 -10.22
N PHE A 120 -8.64 3.58 -11.10
CA PHE A 120 -7.34 4.23 -11.01
C PHE A 120 -7.44 5.73 -11.26
N ASN A 121 -8.22 6.17 -12.27
CA ASN A 121 -8.46 7.58 -12.55
C ASN A 121 -9.10 8.30 -11.34
N GLN A 122 -10.10 7.68 -10.73
CA GLN A 122 -10.75 8.20 -9.53
C GLN A 122 -9.80 8.22 -8.33
N THR A 123 -8.94 7.22 -8.19
CA THR A 123 -7.92 7.18 -7.13
C THR A 123 -6.98 8.38 -7.23
N VAL A 124 -6.45 8.66 -8.43
CA VAL A 124 -5.57 9.80 -8.68
C VAL A 124 -6.28 11.12 -8.41
N LYS A 125 -7.51 11.29 -8.94
CA LYS A 125 -8.32 12.50 -8.72
C LYS A 125 -8.55 12.77 -7.25
N LYS A 126 -8.93 11.74 -6.48
CA LYS A 126 -9.18 11.86 -5.03
C LYS A 126 -7.90 12.10 -4.22
N TYR A 127 -6.79 11.51 -4.63
CA TYR A 127 -5.50 11.77 -4.00
C TYR A 127 -5.06 13.23 -4.20
N ASN A 128 -5.19 13.75 -5.42
CA ASN A 128 -4.90 15.17 -5.71
C ASN A 128 -5.85 16.09 -4.93
N GLN A 129 -7.12 15.73 -4.80
CA GLN A 129 -8.08 16.47 -3.97
C GLN A 129 -7.68 16.46 -2.48
N ALA A 130 -7.19 15.33 -1.96
CA ALA A 130 -6.67 15.26 -0.60
C ALA A 130 -5.47 16.19 -0.40
N LEU A 131 -4.54 16.26 -1.37
CA LEU A 131 -3.42 17.21 -1.32
C LEU A 131 -3.90 18.67 -1.30
N THR A 132 -4.91 18.99 -2.09
CA THR A 132 -5.53 20.34 -2.08
C THR A 132 -6.14 20.66 -0.71
N TYR A 133 -6.84 19.72 -0.08
CA TYR A 133 -7.36 19.90 1.28
C TYR A 133 -6.26 20.09 2.32
N CYS A 134 -5.14 19.38 2.20
CA CYS A 134 -3.97 19.63 3.06
C CYS A 134 -3.42 21.05 2.89
N GLN A 135 -3.36 21.57 1.64
CA GLN A 135 -2.91 22.94 1.37
C GLN A 135 -3.87 24.00 1.92
N GLN A 136 -5.16 23.67 2.05
CA GLN A 136 -6.22 24.53 2.59
C GLN A 136 -6.43 24.36 4.11
N ASP A 137 -5.55 23.63 4.77
CA ASP A 137 -5.63 23.26 6.20
C ASP A 137 -6.94 22.53 6.59
N SER A 138 -7.63 21.95 5.61
CA SER A 138 -8.85 21.16 5.81
C SER A 138 -8.51 19.68 6.06
N LEU A 139 -7.80 19.41 7.15
CA LEU A 139 -7.14 18.11 7.41
C LEU A 139 -8.13 16.96 7.54
N ASP A 140 -9.30 17.18 8.14
CA ASP A 140 -10.34 16.15 8.27
C ASP A 140 -10.88 15.70 6.90
N LEU A 141 -11.09 16.65 5.98
CA LEU A 141 -11.50 16.34 4.61
C LEU A 141 -10.41 15.58 3.87
N ALA A 142 -9.14 15.94 4.07
CA ALA A 142 -8.01 15.20 3.52
C ALA A 142 -7.97 13.74 4.02
N ILE A 143 -8.17 13.52 5.33
CA ILE A 143 -8.25 12.17 5.92
C ILE A 143 -9.38 11.35 5.30
N ILE A 144 -10.57 11.93 5.12
CA ILE A 144 -11.72 11.27 4.51
C ILE A 144 -11.40 10.84 3.07
N GLN A 145 -10.80 11.75 2.27
CA GLN A 145 -10.44 11.45 0.89
C GLN A 145 -9.34 10.38 0.81
N LEU A 146 -8.32 10.46 1.67
CA LEU A 146 -7.25 9.44 1.68
C LEU A 146 -7.76 8.05 2.07
N LYS A 147 -8.67 7.95 3.03
CA LYS A 147 -9.34 6.68 3.35
C LYS A 147 -10.09 6.12 2.13
N LYS A 148 -10.74 6.98 1.35
CA LYS A 148 -11.42 6.60 0.11
C LYS A 148 -10.44 6.19 -1.00
N VAL A 149 -9.30 6.87 -1.11
CA VAL A 149 -8.19 6.48 -2.00
C VAL A 149 -7.70 5.08 -1.64
N LEU A 150 -7.44 4.82 -0.37
CA LEU A 150 -6.89 3.55 0.11
C LEU A 150 -7.91 2.40 0.06
N SER A 151 -9.22 2.67 0.08
CA SER A 151 -10.24 1.64 -0.19
C SER A 151 -10.27 1.21 -1.66
N MET A 152 -9.90 2.10 -2.60
CA MET A 152 -9.81 1.82 -4.03
C MET A 152 -8.44 1.24 -4.44
N ASN A 153 -7.37 1.72 -3.81
CA ASN A 153 -6.00 1.27 -4.05
C ASN A 153 -5.24 1.06 -2.74
N PRO A 154 -5.37 -0.13 -2.12
CA PRO A 154 -4.74 -0.44 -0.83
C PRO A 154 -3.21 -0.49 -0.86
N ARG A 155 -2.58 -0.52 -2.05
CA ARG A 155 -1.13 -0.55 -2.21
C ARG A 155 -0.51 0.83 -2.38
N PHE A 156 -1.29 1.90 -2.36
CA PHE A 156 -0.77 3.24 -2.64
C PHE A 156 0.04 3.79 -1.46
N VAL A 157 1.34 3.52 -1.46
CA VAL A 157 2.29 3.86 -0.38
C VAL A 157 2.25 5.36 -0.05
N GLN A 158 2.26 6.24 -1.05
CA GLN A 158 2.22 7.69 -0.81
C GLN A 158 0.95 8.13 -0.08
N ALA A 159 -0.20 7.50 -0.36
CA ALA A 159 -1.45 7.81 0.31
C ALA A 159 -1.44 7.33 1.78
N HIS A 160 -0.88 6.16 2.06
CA HIS A 160 -0.66 5.68 3.43
C HIS A 160 0.27 6.60 4.21
N GLN A 161 1.40 7.03 3.60
CA GLN A 161 2.35 7.95 4.23
C GLN A 161 1.70 9.29 4.54
N LEU A 162 0.95 9.88 3.60
CA LEU A 162 0.26 11.14 3.82
C LEU A 162 -0.81 11.01 4.90
N LEU A 163 -1.59 9.92 4.92
CA LEU A 163 -2.57 9.66 5.96
C LEU A 163 -1.91 9.50 7.34
N ALA A 164 -0.76 8.82 7.39
CA ALA A 164 0.02 8.70 8.62
C ALA A 164 0.51 10.06 9.12
N LEU A 165 1.01 10.94 8.23
CA LEU A 165 1.43 12.30 8.60
C LEU A 165 0.26 13.13 9.17
N LEU A 166 -0.94 13.01 8.60
CA LEU A 166 -2.13 13.68 9.13
C LEU A 166 -2.52 13.14 10.52
N TYR A 167 -2.38 11.84 10.76
CA TYR A 167 -2.57 11.27 12.09
C TYR A 167 -1.49 11.71 13.08
N ILE A 168 -0.22 11.85 12.65
CA ILE A 168 0.86 12.41 13.48
C ILE A 168 0.52 13.86 13.88
N ASN A 169 0.07 14.67 12.94
CA ASN A 169 -0.36 16.05 13.22
C ASN A 169 -1.50 16.12 14.23
N ASN A 170 -2.43 15.17 14.17
CA ASN A 170 -3.55 15.06 15.13
C ASN A 170 -3.17 14.31 16.42
N GLN A 171 -1.90 13.96 16.61
CA GLN A 171 -1.40 13.17 17.75
C GLN A 171 -2.06 11.78 17.90
N ASP A 172 -2.63 11.26 16.82
CA ASP A 172 -3.24 9.93 16.73
C ASP A 172 -2.16 8.86 16.44
N TRP A 173 -1.22 8.68 17.37
CA TRP A 173 -0.02 7.84 17.19
C TRP A 173 -0.33 6.40 16.78
N ASP A 174 -1.37 5.80 17.38
CA ASP A 174 -1.77 4.41 17.09
C ASP A 174 -2.29 4.25 15.65
N LYS A 175 -3.03 5.25 15.13
CA LYS A 175 -3.50 5.22 13.75
C LYS A 175 -2.35 5.49 12.78
N ALA A 176 -1.46 6.42 13.11
CA ALA A 176 -0.27 6.71 12.32
C ALA A 176 0.60 5.45 12.18
N LYS A 177 0.92 4.78 13.28
CA LYS A 177 1.69 3.52 13.27
C LYS A 177 1.06 2.46 12.37
N LYS A 178 -0.25 2.25 12.48
CA LYS A 178 -0.97 1.27 11.63
C LYS A 178 -0.83 1.55 10.13
N GLU A 179 -0.88 2.81 9.73
CA GLU A 179 -0.72 3.17 8.31
C GLU A 179 0.74 3.01 7.84
N LEU A 180 1.72 3.35 8.69
CA LEU A 180 3.14 3.14 8.40
C LEU A 180 3.51 1.65 8.33
N ASP A 181 2.95 0.82 9.20
CA ASP A 181 3.12 -0.65 9.15
C ASP A 181 2.58 -1.24 7.84
N LYS A 182 1.47 -0.69 7.30
CA LYS A 182 0.96 -1.09 5.98
C LYS A 182 1.93 -0.70 4.87
N CYS A 183 2.55 0.50 4.95
CA CYS A 183 3.59 0.90 4.00
C CYS A 183 4.75 -0.10 3.99
N LEU A 184 5.25 -0.51 5.16
CA LEU A 184 6.37 -1.45 5.27
C LEU A 184 6.03 -2.87 4.77
N LYS A 185 4.77 -3.27 4.82
CA LYS A 185 4.32 -4.53 4.19
C LYS A 185 4.37 -4.48 2.66
N ILE A 186 4.24 -3.28 2.08
CA ILE A 186 4.31 -3.07 0.64
C ILE A 186 5.76 -2.86 0.20
N ASP A 187 6.50 -2.00 0.91
CA ASP A 187 7.85 -1.52 0.59
C ASP A 187 8.71 -1.57 1.86
N THR A 188 9.40 -2.69 2.07
CA THR A 188 10.03 -3.09 3.35
C THR A 188 11.11 -2.13 3.82
N ASN A 189 11.89 -1.54 2.91
CA ASN A 189 13.03 -0.67 3.21
C ASN A 189 12.77 0.80 2.85
N ASN A 190 11.51 1.22 2.86
CA ASN A 190 11.18 2.61 2.60
C ASN A 190 11.71 3.52 3.70
N THR A 191 12.81 4.22 3.42
CA THR A 191 13.52 5.07 4.40
C THR A 191 12.65 6.18 4.98
N THR A 192 11.75 6.74 4.19
CA THR A 192 10.79 7.76 4.65
C THR A 192 9.81 7.16 5.65
N THR A 193 9.25 6.00 5.34
CA THR A 193 8.33 5.29 6.25
C THR A 193 9.03 4.89 7.55
N LEU A 194 10.25 4.34 7.46
CA LEU A 194 11.04 3.96 8.64
C LEU A 194 11.34 5.15 9.55
N ARG A 195 11.67 6.31 8.95
CA ARG A 195 11.91 7.55 9.73
C ARG A 195 10.65 7.99 10.46
N TYR A 196 9.50 8.03 9.79
CA TYR A 196 8.23 8.40 10.43
C TYR A 196 7.81 7.40 11.50
N LEU A 197 8.03 6.11 11.26
CA LEU A 197 7.73 5.08 12.25
C LEU A 197 8.56 5.25 13.52
N LYS A 198 9.86 5.51 13.38
CA LYS A 198 10.75 5.78 14.52
C LYS A 198 10.30 7.02 15.30
N GLU A 199 9.87 8.07 14.62
CA GLU A 199 9.34 9.28 15.26
C GLU A 199 8.05 8.98 16.03
N VAL A 200 7.09 8.29 15.40
CA VAL A 200 5.84 7.87 16.05
C VAL A 200 6.12 7.00 17.28
N GLU A 201 7.02 6.02 17.19
CA GLU A 201 7.36 5.15 18.30
C GLU A 201 8.01 5.90 19.48
N SER A 202 8.79 6.95 19.21
CA SER A 202 9.35 7.80 20.25
C SER A 202 8.32 8.66 20.98
N MET A 203 7.22 8.99 20.30
CA MET A 203 6.14 9.82 20.87
C MET A 203 5.02 8.98 21.50
N MET A 204 5.00 7.67 21.27
CA MET A 204 4.01 6.78 21.88
C MET A 204 4.31 6.60 23.37
N PRO A 205 3.31 6.70 24.26
CA PRO A 205 3.48 6.41 25.67
C PRO A 205 3.91 4.95 25.86
N SER A 206 4.75 4.70 26.86
CA SER A 206 5.23 3.37 27.20
C SER A 206 4.04 2.42 27.48
N GLU A 207 4.25 1.10 27.32
CA GLU A 207 3.20 0.13 27.59
C GLU A 207 2.69 0.25 29.05
N GLU A 208 3.58 0.58 29.98
CA GLU A 208 3.24 0.81 31.38
C GLU A 208 2.30 2.01 31.58
N GLU A 209 2.56 3.11 30.87
CA GLU A 209 1.70 4.31 30.88
C GLU A 209 0.33 4.04 30.21
N ARG A 210 0.32 3.23 29.14
CA ARG A 210 -0.91 2.81 28.47
C ARG A 210 -1.79 1.94 29.38
N VAL A 211 -1.17 1.04 30.14
CA VAL A 211 -1.86 0.21 31.11
C VAL A 211 -2.38 1.04 32.28
N LYS A 212 -1.60 2.02 32.77
CA LYS A 212 -2.05 2.98 33.81
C LYS A 212 -3.22 3.82 33.33
N LYS A 213 -3.14 4.46 32.15
CA LYS A 213 -4.26 5.24 31.57
C LYS A 213 -5.52 4.39 31.34
N LYS A 214 -5.39 3.12 30.92
CA LYS A 214 -6.54 2.21 30.83
C LYS A 214 -7.15 1.89 32.19
N LYS A 215 -6.34 1.76 33.23
CA LYS A 215 -6.83 1.53 34.61
C LYS A 215 -7.49 2.80 35.18
N GLU A 216 -6.94 3.96 34.92
CA GLU A 216 -7.48 5.26 35.38
C GLU A 216 -8.80 5.65 34.65
N ALA A 217 -8.93 5.28 33.38
CA ALA A 217 -10.14 5.56 32.58
C ALA A 217 -11.37 4.71 32.99
N ILE A 218 -11.19 3.78 33.91
CA ILE A 218 -12.25 2.87 34.41
C ILE A 218 -12.75 3.31 35.78
N VAL A 219 -12.05 4.24 36.44
CA VAL A 219 -12.44 4.81 37.73
C VAL A 219 -13.13 6.15 37.48
N TYR A 220 -14.45 6.17 37.61
CA TYR A 220 -15.19 7.44 37.66
C TYR A 220 -15.96 7.57 38.96
N GLN A 221 -15.99 8.77 39.49
CA GLN A 221 -16.74 9.11 40.66
C GLN A 221 -18.20 9.43 40.29
N SER A 222 -19.13 8.67 40.80
CA SER A 222 -20.56 9.00 40.74
C SER A 222 -21.04 9.37 42.15
N GLY A 223 -21.09 10.67 42.44
CA GLY A 223 -21.42 11.16 43.77
C GLY A 223 -20.31 10.89 44.81
N ASN A 224 -20.66 10.35 45.98
CA ASN A 224 -19.71 10.01 47.03
C ASN A 224 -19.14 8.60 46.94
N ASP A 225 -19.56 7.80 45.95
CA ASP A 225 -19.11 6.43 45.76
C ASP A 225 -18.16 6.29 44.59
N THR A 226 -17.01 5.66 44.80
CA THR A 226 -16.07 5.28 43.77
C THR A 226 -16.49 3.96 43.15
N VAL A 227 -17.05 3.99 41.95
CA VAL A 227 -17.44 2.75 41.25
C VAL A 227 -16.25 2.23 40.47
N ILE A 228 -15.64 1.16 40.94
CA ILE A 228 -14.62 0.41 40.21
C ILE A 228 -15.35 -0.61 39.33
N GLN A 229 -15.51 -0.34 38.04
CA GLN A 229 -15.95 -1.39 37.12
C GLN A 229 -14.76 -2.29 36.81
N PRO A 230 -14.81 -3.59 37.15
CA PRO A 230 -13.83 -4.52 36.67
C PRO A 230 -13.87 -4.50 35.14
N VAL A 231 -12.67 -4.51 34.51
CA VAL A 231 -12.56 -4.67 33.05
C VAL A 231 -13.22 -6.00 32.70
N GLY A 232 -14.53 -5.96 32.46
CA GLY A 232 -15.30 -7.14 32.08
C GLY A 232 -14.67 -7.70 30.80
N ARG A 233 -14.35 -9.00 30.83
CA ARG A 233 -14.31 -9.78 29.59
C ARG A 233 -15.44 -9.25 28.71
N LYS A 234 -15.18 -9.03 27.43
CA LYS A 234 -16.26 -8.85 26.45
C LYS A 234 -17.17 -10.08 26.59
N GLU A 235 -18.15 -9.98 27.47
CA GLU A 235 -19.24 -10.94 27.48
C GLU A 235 -19.86 -10.86 26.09
N ILE A 236 -20.00 -12.00 25.48
CA ILE A 236 -20.78 -12.19 24.25
C ILE A 236 -22.25 -12.04 24.67
N VAL A 237 -22.62 -10.81 25.10
CA VAL A 237 -23.97 -10.48 25.60
C VAL A 237 -25.03 -10.86 24.57
N GLY A 238 -24.71 -10.82 23.27
CA GLY A 238 -25.62 -11.22 22.22
C GLY A 238 -25.97 -12.70 22.20
N PHE A 239 -25.03 -13.59 22.52
CA PHE A 239 -25.27 -15.04 22.46
C PHE A 239 -26.10 -15.54 23.68
N GLN A 240 -25.79 -15.02 24.87
CA GLN A 240 -26.54 -15.33 26.08
C GLN A 240 -27.98 -14.82 25.99
N THR A 241 -28.19 -13.62 25.45
CA THR A 241 -29.53 -13.06 25.26
C THR A 241 -30.33 -13.86 24.24
N LEU A 242 -29.71 -14.32 23.16
CA LEU A 242 -30.33 -15.19 22.15
C LEU A 242 -30.77 -16.52 22.73
N ILE A 243 -29.92 -17.17 23.57
CA ILE A 243 -30.25 -18.41 24.27
C ILE A 243 -31.46 -18.21 25.20
N ASN A 244 -31.48 -17.13 25.97
CA ASN A 244 -32.59 -16.85 26.91
C ASN A 244 -33.91 -16.59 26.16
N ILE A 245 -33.88 -15.93 25.01
CA ILE A 245 -35.05 -15.71 24.13
C ILE A 245 -35.56 -17.05 23.59
N VAL A 246 -34.68 -17.92 23.11
CA VAL A 246 -35.07 -19.26 22.59
C VAL A 246 -35.69 -20.11 23.71
N ILE A 247 -35.11 -20.11 24.90
CA ILE A 247 -35.66 -20.82 26.07
C ILE A 247 -37.03 -20.27 26.43
N GLY A 248 -37.21 -18.93 26.45
CA GLY A 248 -38.48 -18.27 26.72
C GLY A 248 -39.58 -18.66 25.72
N VAL A 249 -39.24 -18.71 24.42
CA VAL A 249 -40.16 -19.12 23.35
C VAL A 249 -40.56 -20.59 23.50
N VAL A 250 -39.61 -21.49 23.77
CA VAL A 250 -39.90 -22.94 23.98
C VAL A 250 -40.81 -23.17 25.15
N ILE A 251 -40.56 -22.49 26.29
CA ILE A 251 -41.41 -22.56 27.47
C ILE A 251 -42.80 -21.99 27.19
N GLY A 252 -42.89 -20.84 26.51
CA GLY A 252 -44.15 -20.19 26.14
C GLY A 252 -45.03 -21.08 25.22
N VAL A 253 -44.41 -21.69 24.20
CA VAL A 253 -45.08 -22.62 23.29
C VAL A 253 -45.53 -23.88 24.05
N GLY A 254 -44.73 -24.43 24.97
CA GLY A 254 -45.06 -25.59 25.80
C GLY A 254 -46.28 -25.31 26.69
N ILE A 255 -46.31 -24.15 27.35
CA ILE A 255 -47.45 -23.74 28.20
C ILE A 255 -48.71 -23.51 27.34
N ALA A 256 -48.58 -22.84 26.20
CA ALA A 256 -49.72 -22.64 25.28
C ALA A 256 -50.28 -23.96 24.74
N TRP A 257 -49.39 -24.91 24.42
CA TRP A 257 -49.79 -26.27 23.99
C TRP A 257 -50.54 -27.02 25.08
N TYR A 258 -50.05 -26.98 26.30
CA TYR A 258 -50.62 -27.69 27.46
C TYR A 258 -51.96 -27.08 27.91
N LEU A 259 -52.11 -25.76 27.89
CA LEU A 259 -53.29 -25.05 28.41
C LEU A 259 -54.39 -24.85 27.36
N VAL A 260 -54.03 -24.64 26.08
CA VAL A 260 -54.97 -24.23 25.00
C VAL A 260 -55.53 -25.46 24.24
N LEU A 261 -54.71 -26.49 24.02
CA LEU A 261 -55.15 -27.69 23.28
C LEU A 261 -56.19 -28.53 24.02
N PRO A 262 -56.14 -28.76 25.33
CA PRO A 262 -57.18 -29.52 26.04
C PRO A 262 -58.54 -28.80 26.04
N ALA A 263 -58.57 -27.48 25.96
CA ALA A 263 -59.82 -26.68 25.93
C ALA A 263 -60.57 -26.72 24.59
N ARG A 264 -60.05 -27.35 23.54
CA ARG A 264 -60.69 -27.50 22.22
C ARG A 264 -61.23 -28.91 21.94
N VAL A 265 -61.13 -29.84 22.93
CA VAL A 265 -61.56 -31.23 22.75
C VAL A 265 -62.74 -31.56 23.72
N GLN A 266 -63.48 -30.56 24.20
CA GLN A 266 -64.80 -30.75 24.84
C GLN A 266 -65.90 -30.10 24.02
#